data_5b222d311bc9bc934ac85b8de30dcf37
#
_entry.id   5b222d311bc9bc934ac85b8de30dcf37
#
_cell.length_a   1.000
_cell.length_b   1.000
_cell.length_c   1.000
_cell.angle_alpha   90.00
_cell.angle_beta   90.00
_cell.angle_gamma   90.00
#
_symmetry.space_group_name_H-M   'P 1'
#
loop_
_entity.id
_entity.type
_entity.pdbx_description
1 polymer ?
#
loop_
_entity_poly.entity_id
_entity_poly.type
_entity_poly.pdbx_seq_one_letter_code
_entity_poly.pdbx_strand_id
1 'polypeptide(L)'
;MQEKVIVAVDAMGGDNAPAEIVKGVVDAVSQSENVIVKLVGQENVVSEELKKYTYRESAIEIVNATEVIETGEPPVMAIRRKKDSSIVVGLNLVKKGEADAFVSAGSSGAILVGGDRKSVV
;
A
#
# COMPACT_ATOMS: atom_id res chain seq x y z
N MET A 1 16.44 -13.10 -17.91
CA MET A 1 16.30 -12.04 -16.92
C MET A 1 14.83 -11.82 -16.63
N GLN A 2 14.44 -11.93 -15.38
CA GLN A 2 13.05 -11.74 -14.99
C GLN A 2 12.79 -10.29 -14.66
N GLU A 3 11.67 -9.78 -15.15
CA GLU A 3 11.24 -8.44 -14.82
C GLU A 3 10.76 -8.37 -13.37
N LYS A 4 11.04 -7.26 -12.74
CA LYS A 4 10.55 -7.01 -11.39
C LYS A 4 9.13 -6.46 -11.44
N VAL A 5 8.31 -6.96 -10.54
CA VAL A 5 6.93 -6.48 -10.36
C VAL A 5 6.90 -5.56 -9.15
N ILE A 6 6.35 -4.38 -9.34
CA ILE A 6 6.23 -3.38 -8.27
C ILE A 6 4.79 -3.35 -7.79
N VAL A 7 4.58 -3.67 -6.53
CA VAL A 7 3.24 -3.71 -5.93
C VAL A 7 3.16 -2.63 -4.85
N ALA A 8 2.18 -1.76 -4.99
CA ALA A 8 1.86 -0.79 -3.94
C ALA A 8 0.93 -1.48 -2.94
N VAL A 9 1.28 -1.42 -1.67
CA VAL A 9 0.50 -2.06 -0.60
C VAL A 9 0.09 -0.99 0.40
N ASP A 10 -1.21 -0.94 0.69
CA ASP A 10 -1.75 -0.07 1.73
C ASP A 10 -1.37 -0.64 3.10
N ALA A 11 -0.39 -0.01 3.72
CA ALA A 11 0.10 -0.46 5.02
C ALA A 11 -0.88 -0.15 6.16
N MET A 12 -1.82 0.74 5.93
CA MET A 12 -2.74 1.25 6.97
C MET A 12 -4.14 0.64 6.88
N GLY A 13 -4.40 -0.20 5.88
CA GLY A 13 -5.73 -0.79 5.69
C GLY A 13 -5.94 -2.05 6.49
N GLY A 14 -7.18 -2.21 7.02
CA GLY A 14 -7.57 -3.39 7.75
C GLY A 14 -7.41 -3.26 9.27
N ASP A 15 -7.99 -4.20 10.00
CA ASP A 15 -8.08 -4.13 11.46
C ASP A 15 -6.75 -4.33 12.16
N ASN A 16 -5.81 -5.02 11.53
CA ASN A 16 -4.52 -5.35 12.14
C ASN A 16 -3.35 -4.60 11.48
N ALA A 17 -3.66 -3.51 10.81
CA ALA A 17 -2.63 -2.66 10.21
C ALA A 17 -1.98 -1.78 11.29
N PRO A 18 -0.70 -1.43 11.12
CA PRO A 18 0.16 -1.88 10.02
C PRO A 18 0.87 -3.21 10.28
N ALA A 19 0.81 -3.75 11.49
CA ALA A 19 1.65 -4.87 11.92
C ALA A 19 1.56 -6.09 11.01
N GLU A 20 0.34 -6.58 10.78
CA GLU A 20 0.14 -7.77 9.95
C GLU A 20 0.48 -7.53 8.49
N ILE A 21 0.21 -6.32 7.99
CA ILE A 21 0.52 -5.97 6.61
C ILE A 21 2.04 -5.95 6.39
N VAL A 22 2.76 -5.30 7.29
CA VAL A 22 4.23 -5.23 7.19
C VAL A 22 4.85 -6.62 7.28
N LYS A 23 4.37 -7.45 8.19
CA LYS A 23 4.84 -8.83 8.32
C LYS A 23 4.65 -9.61 7.01
N GLY A 24 3.45 -9.53 6.43
CA GLY A 24 3.16 -10.21 5.17
C GLY A 24 4.02 -9.72 4.01
N VAL A 25 4.31 -8.43 3.96
CA VAL A 25 5.17 -7.86 2.94
C VAL A 25 6.60 -8.36 3.09
N VAL A 26 7.13 -8.37 4.30
CA VAL A 26 8.48 -8.89 4.55
C VAL A 26 8.59 -10.35 4.12
N ASP A 27 7.58 -11.16 4.47
CA ASP A 27 7.54 -12.56 4.06
C ASP A 27 7.51 -12.70 2.54
N ALA A 28 6.70 -11.89 1.86
CA ALA A 28 6.56 -11.95 0.41
C ALA A 28 7.87 -11.62 -0.32
N VAL A 29 8.55 -10.56 0.09
CA VAL A 29 9.81 -10.17 -0.56
C VAL A 29 10.95 -11.12 -0.22
N SER A 30 10.84 -11.83 0.91
CA SER A 30 11.82 -12.87 1.27
C SER A 30 11.71 -14.10 0.38
N GLN A 31 10.51 -14.38 -0.10
CA GLN A 31 10.22 -15.56 -0.92
C GLN A 31 10.36 -15.30 -2.41
N SER A 32 10.41 -14.05 -2.85
CA SER A 32 10.48 -13.71 -4.26
C SER A 32 11.43 -12.55 -4.49
N GLU A 33 12.46 -12.79 -5.29
CA GLU A 33 13.43 -11.76 -5.63
C GLU A 33 12.92 -10.78 -6.68
N ASN A 34 11.82 -11.10 -7.34
CA ASN A 34 11.28 -10.30 -8.42
C ASN A 34 10.23 -9.31 -7.98
N VAL A 35 9.87 -9.32 -6.70
CA VAL A 35 8.84 -8.43 -6.17
C VAL A 35 9.49 -7.28 -5.42
N ILE A 36 9.06 -6.08 -5.78
CA ILE A 36 9.39 -4.86 -5.04
C ILE A 36 8.07 -4.31 -4.50
N VAL A 37 8.05 -3.95 -3.23
CA VAL A 37 6.84 -3.43 -2.59
C VAL A 37 7.05 -1.97 -2.23
N LYS A 38 6.08 -1.15 -2.60
CA LYS A 38 5.96 0.22 -2.10
C LYS A 38 4.91 0.21 -1.00
N LEU A 39 5.36 0.28 0.25
CA LEU A 39 4.49 0.33 1.41
C LEU A 39 3.97 1.74 1.59
N VAL A 40 2.67 1.92 1.39
CA VAL A 40 2.04 3.23 1.45
C VAL A 40 1.38 3.41 2.81
N GLY A 41 1.79 4.41 3.53
CA GLY A 41 1.24 4.68 4.85
C GLY A 41 2.00 5.76 5.58
N GLN A 42 1.67 5.97 6.84
CA GLN A 42 2.36 6.94 7.68
C GLN A 42 3.80 6.47 7.90
N GLU A 43 4.73 7.23 7.37
CA GLU A 43 6.15 6.83 7.30
C GLU A 43 6.72 6.41 8.65
N ASN A 44 6.48 7.20 9.70
CA ASN A 44 6.99 6.90 11.02
C ASN A 44 6.42 5.59 11.59
N VAL A 45 5.15 5.32 11.36
CA VAL A 45 4.48 4.10 11.85
C VAL A 45 4.99 2.88 11.09
N VAL A 46 5.06 2.98 9.77
CA VAL A 46 5.51 1.88 8.91
C VAL A 46 6.99 1.58 9.17
N SER A 47 7.80 2.61 9.31
CA SER A 47 9.24 2.47 9.59
C SER A 47 9.48 1.74 10.92
N GLU A 48 8.72 2.06 11.96
CA GLU A 48 8.83 1.39 13.26
C GLU A 48 8.50 -0.10 13.15
N GLU A 49 7.49 -0.46 12.37
CA GLU A 49 7.16 -1.86 12.16
C GLU A 49 8.24 -2.60 11.38
N LEU A 50 8.79 -1.97 10.34
CA LEU A 50 9.85 -2.58 9.53
C LEU A 50 11.13 -2.85 10.31
N LYS A 51 11.41 -2.05 11.33
CA LYS A 51 12.61 -2.25 12.18
C LYS A 51 12.61 -3.59 12.91
N LYS A 52 11.47 -4.23 13.04
CA LYS A 52 11.36 -5.54 13.72
C LYS A 52 11.85 -6.70 12.85
N TYR A 53 12.13 -6.46 11.58
CA TYR A 53 12.45 -7.50 10.61
C TYR A 53 13.74 -7.22 9.88
N THR A 54 14.32 -8.30 9.34
CA THR A 54 15.47 -8.21 8.44
C THR A 54 14.97 -8.51 7.03
N TYR A 55 15.26 -7.63 6.09
CA TYR A 55 14.82 -7.77 4.70
C TYR A 55 15.78 -7.05 3.77
N ARG A 56 15.66 -7.31 2.47
CA ARG A 56 16.45 -6.58 1.47
C ARG A 56 15.90 -5.17 1.35
N GLU A 57 16.73 -4.17 1.66
CA GLU A 57 16.27 -2.77 1.64
C GLU A 57 15.77 -2.34 0.27
N SER A 58 16.38 -2.86 -0.80
CA SER A 58 15.96 -2.54 -2.16
C SER A 58 14.60 -3.13 -2.55
N ALA A 59 14.09 -4.08 -1.77
CA ALA A 59 12.81 -4.72 -2.05
C ALA A 59 11.60 -3.98 -1.46
N ILE A 60 11.81 -3.10 -0.50
CA ILE A 60 10.72 -2.37 0.16
C ILE A 60 11.05 -0.89 0.21
N GLU A 61 10.14 -0.08 -0.31
CA GLU A 61 10.21 1.38 -0.25
C GLU A 61 8.97 1.88 0.50
N ILE A 62 9.15 2.85 1.39
CA ILE A 62 8.05 3.47 2.09
C ILE A 62 7.60 4.70 1.30
N VAL A 63 6.31 4.77 0.99
CA VAL A 63 5.71 5.95 0.38
C VAL A 63 4.80 6.58 1.42
N ASN A 64 5.12 7.80 1.81
CA ASN A 64 4.38 8.46 2.89
C ASN A 64 2.97 8.85 2.45
N ALA A 65 2.00 8.53 3.31
CA ALA A 65 0.62 8.97 3.17
C ALA A 65 0.12 9.29 4.57
N THR A 66 -0.33 10.51 4.79
CA THR A 66 -0.63 10.99 6.14
C THR A 66 -2.03 10.67 6.63
N GLU A 67 -2.93 10.29 5.73
CA GLU A 67 -4.33 10.06 6.06
C GLU A 67 -4.76 8.62 5.83
N VAL A 68 -5.78 8.20 6.57
CA VAL A 68 -6.35 6.86 6.45
C VAL A 68 -7.85 6.97 6.20
N ILE A 69 -8.36 6.25 5.20
CA ILE A 69 -9.79 6.15 4.97
C ILE A 69 -10.33 5.00 5.81
N GLU A 70 -11.20 5.33 6.75
CA GLU A 70 -11.81 4.35 7.63
C GLU A 70 -12.91 3.56 6.89
N THR A 71 -13.16 2.34 7.34
CA THR A 71 -14.11 1.45 6.70
C THR A 71 -15.53 2.02 6.65
N GLY A 72 -15.92 2.78 7.67
CA GLY A 72 -17.27 3.35 7.77
C GLY A 72 -17.46 4.67 7.04
N GLU A 73 -16.43 5.24 6.44
CA GLU A 73 -16.55 6.53 5.76
C GLU A 73 -17.26 6.39 4.41
N PRO A 74 -18.11 7.36 4.02
CA PRO A 74 -18.70 7.37 2.68
C PRO A 74 -17.59 7.43 1.62
N PRO A 75 -17.52 6.45 0.70
CA PRO A 75 -16.36 6.31 -0.19
C PRO A 75 -16.06 7.53 -1.06
N VAL A 76 -17.08 8.13 -1.68
CA VAL A 76 -16.86 9.26 -2.59
C VAL A 76 -16.32 10.47 -1.83
N MET A 77 -16.87 10.74 -0.66
CA MET A 77 -16.41 11.87 0.15
C MET A 77 -15.03 11.62 0.72
N ALA A 78 -14.75 10.39 1.14
CA ALA A 78 -13.44 10.04 1.68
C ALA A 78 -12.33 10.24 0.64
N ILE A 79 -12.56 9.81 -0.60
CA ILE A 79 -11.60 9.99 -1.70
C ILE A 79 -11.36 11.48 -1.97
N ARG A 80 -12.41 12.29 -1.94
CA ARG A 80 -12.30 13.73 -2.22
C ARG A 80 -11.62 14.51 -1.10
N ARG A 81 -11.89 14.13 0.16
CA ARG A 81 -11.36 14.83 1.33
C ARG A 81 -9.95 14.38 1.71
N LYS A 82 -9.70 13.08 1.63
CA LYS A 82 -8.44 12.49 2.08
C LYS A 82 -7.56 12.12 0.89
N LYS A 83 -7.12 13.14 0.18
CA LYS A 83 -6.28 12.96 -1.01
C LYS A 83 -4.90 12.41 -0.69
N ASP A 84 -4.46 12.55 0.55
CA ASP A 84 -3.19 11.99 1.02
C ASP A 84 -3.39 10.71 1.83
N SER A 85 -4.51 10.02 1.60
CA SER A 85 -4.74 8.72 2.21
C SER A 85 -3.91 7.64 1.52
N SER A 86 -3.61 6.57 2.26
CA SER A 86 -2.86 5.45 1.71
C SER A 86 -3.53 4.85 0.48
N ILE A 87 -4.87 4.83 0.44
CA ILE A 87 -5.61 4.32 -0.72
C ILE A 87 -5.41 5.23 -1.94
N VAL A 88 -5.61 6.54 -1.78
CA VAL A 88 -5.48 7.48 -2.89
C VAL A 88 -4.03 7.53 -3.40
N VAL A 89 -3.08 7.60 -2.50
CA VAL A 89 -1.66 7.62 -2.86
C VAL A 89 -1.28 6.34 -3.59
N GLY A 90 -1.70 5.19 -3.07
CA GLY A 90 -1.41 3.89 -3.70
C GLY A 90 -2.00 3.75 -5.09
N LEU A 91 -3.26 4.15 -5.25
CA LEU A 91 -3.91 4.13 -6.57
C LEU A 91 -3.23 5.07 -7.56
N ASN A 92 -2.77 6.23 -7.10
CA ASN A 92 -2.04 7.16 -7.96
C ASN A 92 -0.70 6.60 -8.42
N LEU A 93 -0.02 5.81 -7.59
CA LEU A 93 1.21 5.14 -8.01
C LEU A 93 0.96 4.23 -9.22
N VAL A 94 -0.17 3.52 -9.21
CA VAL A 94 -0.55 2.66 -10.33
C VAL A 94 -0.90 3.50 -11.55
N LYS A 95 -1.66 4.57 -11.39
CA LYS A 95 -2.03 5.46 -12.49
C LYS A 95 -0.83 6.09 -13.17
N LYS A 96 0.19 6.44 -12.41
CA LYS A 96 1.41 7.07 -12.92
C LYS A 96 2.40 6.06 -13.52
N GLY A 97 2.13 4.77 -13.38
CA GLY A 97 3.04 3.73 -13.84
C GLY A 97 4.21 3.46 -12.90
N GLU A 98 4.16 3.99 -11.68
CA GLU A 98 5.20 3.77 -10.67
C GLU A 98 4.99 2.47 -9.88
N ALA A 99 3.82 1.85 -10.02
CA ALA A 99 3.52 0.54 -9.50
C ALA A 99 2.66 -0.21 -10.52
N ASP A 100 2.75 -1.54 -10.51
CA ASP A 100 2.01 -2.39 -11.44
C ASP A 100 0.64 -2.78 -10.90
N ALA A 101 0.49 -2.82 -9.59
CA ALA A 101 -0.75 -3.18 -8.92
C ALA A 101 -0.84 -2.53 -7.55
N PHE A 102 -2.05 -2.49 -7.00
CA PHE A 102 -2.30 -1.98 -5.66
C PHE A 102 -3.09 -3.02 -4.85
N VAL A 103 -2.65 -3.26 -3.62
CA VAL A 103 -3.27 -4.20 -2.69
C VAL A 103 -3.68 -3.47 -1.42
N SER A 104 -4.91 -3.67 -0.97
CA SER A 104 -5.39 -3.08 0.27
C SER A 104 -6.45 -3.96 0.93
N ALA A 105 -6.41 -4.05 2.25
CA ALA A 105 -7.45 -4.65 3.06
C ALA A 105 -8.37 -3.58 3.67
N GLY A 106 -8.24 -2.33 3.21
CA GLY A 106 -9.00 -1.19 3.72
C GLY A 106 -10.39 -1.05 3.10
N SER A 107 -10.86 0.19 2.95
CA SER A 107 -12.20 0.48 2.45
C SER A 107 -12.40 0.02 1.01
N SER A 108 -13.18 -1.04 0.83
CA SER A 108 -13.48 -1.58 -0.50
C SER A 108 -14.25 -0.57 -1.36
N GLY A 109 -15.16 0.20 -0.76
CA GLY A 109 -15.91 1.21 -1.47
C GLY A 109 -15.00 2.32 -2.01
N ALA A 110 -14.04 2.77 -1.20
CA ALA A 110 -13.10 3.80 -1.62
C ALA A 110 -12.19 3.30 -2.76
N ILE A 111 -11.80 2.03 -2.71
CA ILE A 111 -11.01 1.42 -3.77
C ILE A 111 -11.79 1.37 -5.07
N LEU A 112 -13.06 0.98 -5.01
CA LEU A 112 -13.92 0.92 -6.21
C LEU A 112 -14.15 2.31 -6.82
N VAL A 113 -14.33 3.34 -5.99
CA VAL A 113 -14.53 4.71 -6.45
C VAL A 113 -13.23 5.32 -6.99
N GLY A 114 -12.13 5.13 -6.27
CA GLY A 114 -10.83 5.70 -6.63
C GLY A 114 -10.06 4.88 -7.65
N GLY A 115 -10.43 3.60 -7.78
CA GLY A 115 -9.75 2.69 -8.69
C GLY A 115 -10.01 3.06 -10.13
N ASP A 116 -9.00 2.82 -10.94
CA ASP A 116 -9.08 3.04 -12.36
C ASP A 116 -9.05 1.67 -13.04
N ARG A 117 -8.73 1.65 -14.32
CA ARG A 117 -8.68 0.43 -15.13
C ARG A 117 -7.46 -0.42 -14.87
N LYS A 118 -6.56 0.05 -14.02
CA LYS A 118 -5.37 -0.68 -13.62
C LYS A 118 -5.72 -1.73 -12.58
N SER A 119 -4.82 -2.70 -12.40
CA SER A 119 -5.07 -3.78 -11.46
C SER A 119 -5.15 -3.28 -10.02
N VAL A 120 -6.26 -3.59 -9.37
CA VAL A 120 -6.49 -3.31 -7.95
C VAL A 120 -6.91 -4.61 -7.30
N VAL A 121 -6.21 -4.97 -6.23
CA VAL A 121 -6.45 -6.25 -5.55
C VAL A 121 -6.72 -6.02 -4.06
#